data_6798f168079b1e33ae7416976f6e28d2
#
_entry.id   6798f168079b1e33ae7416976f6e28d2
#
_cell.length_a   1.000
_cell.length_b   1.000
_cell.length_c   1.000
_cell.angle_alpha   90.00
_cell.angle_beta   90.00
_cell.angle_gamma   90.00
#
_symmetry.space_group_name_H-M   'P 1'
#
loop_
_entity.id
_entity.type
_entity.pdbx_description
1 polymer ?
#
loop_
_entity_poly.entity_id
_entity_poly.type
_entity_poly.pdbx_seq_one_letter_code
_entity_poly.pdbx_strand_id
1 'polypeptide(L)'
;DEIWIYGLPQVSNPLEGLDLPGAIARKTSYTGYLRRAVRNGAATLDADKPFGDQPYIMVTAGGGGDGELMFDWVLRAYENDSAQPVPAFFMFGPFLDPDLVSQFAARIARLDNVESVTFDTHPEALISDAAGVVAMGGYNTVCEILSFDRPALIVPRTKPRLEQFLRASRMQEMGLVKMLVPEEAAVGESSLPDWKVMATALRHLPQQRVPSKVVVPGLLDGLRNVNRLVEIAAGRRRASMHLVGRDTTGQQTGHS
;
A
#
# COMPACT_ATOMS: atom_id res chain seq x y z
N ASP A 1 -2.24 -28.03 -6.26
CA ASP A 1 -2.02 -26.76 -5.56
C ASP A 1 -1.53 -25.71 -6.56
N GLU A 2 -1.96 -24.47 -6.40
CA GLU A 2 -1.58 -23.31 -7.22
C GLU A 2 -0.97 -22.22 -6.32
N ILE A 3 -0.13 -21.38 -6.89
CA ILE A 3 0.51 -20.25 -6.21
C ILE A 3 -0.04 -18.98 -6.84
N TRP A 4 -0.66 -18.13 -6.02
CA TRP A 4 -1.17 -16.84 -6.47
C TRP A 4 -0.38 -15.71 -5.83
N ILE A 5 0.19 -14.86 -6.68
CA ILE A 5 0.95 -13.68 -6.27
C ILE A 5 0.09 -12.45 -6.50
N TYR A 6 -0.24 -11.75 -5.41
CA TYR A 6 -1.00 -10.51 -5.47
C TYR A 6 -0.09 -9.37 -5.95
N GLY A 7 -0.40 -8.82 -7.12
CA GLY A 7 0.36 -7.80 -7.80
C GLY A 7 0.65 -8.17 -9.25
N LEU A 8 1.50 -7.39 -9.90
CA LEU A 8 1.95 -7.61 -11.27
C LEU A 8 3.47 -7.80 -11.29
N PRO A 9 4.01 -8.72 -12.10
CA PRO A 9 5.44 -9.01 -12.13
C PRO A 9 6.29 -7.79 -12.53
N GLN A 10 5.76 -6.89 -13.37
CA GLN A 10 6.44 -5.67 -13.77
C GLN A 10 6.52 -4.61 -12.67
N VAL A 11 5.68 -4.70 -11.62
CA VAL A 11 5.71 -3.79 -10.47
C VAL A 11 6.52 -4.40 -9.31
N SER A 12 6.28 -5.67 -9.01
CA SER A 12 7.00 -6.37 -7.94
C SER A 12 6.94 -7.86 -8.19
N ASN A 13 8.08 -8.45 -8.52
CA ASN A 13 8.21 -9.88 -8.73
C ASN A 13 8.99 -10.52 -7.55
N PRO A 14 8.31 -11.12 -6.56
CA PRO A 14 8.99 -11.76 -5.43
C PRO A 14 9.78 -13.02 -5.82
N LEU A 15 9.62 -13.50 -7.06
CA LEU A 15 10.31 -14.69 -7.60
C LEU A 15 11.49 -14.31 -8.49
N GLU A 16 11.77 -13.02 -8.66
CA GLU A 16 12.89 -12.55 -9.49
C GLU A 16 14.24 -13.04 -8.94
N GLY A 17 15.07 -13.59 -9.81
CA GLY A 17 16.37 -14.14 -9.42
C GLY A 17 16.34 -15.53 -8.78
N LEU A 18 15.16 -16.14 -8.60
CA LEU A 18 15.05 -17.52 -8.13
C LEU A 18 15.05 -18.48 -9.31
N ASP A 19 15.91 -19.51 -9.25
CA ASP A 19 15.86 -20.64 -10.19
C ASP A 19 14.70 -21.57 -9.81
N LEU A 20 13.53 -21.31 -10.39
CA LEU A 20 12.32 -22.06 -10.07
C LEU A 20 12.17 -23.29 -10.96
N PRO A 21 11.94 -24.48 -10.39
CA PRO A 21 11.52 -25.64 -11.15
C PRO A 21 10.34 -25.31 -12.07
N GLY A 22 10.39 -25.74 -13.34
CA GLY A 22 9.32 -25.43 -14.31
C GLY A 22 7.91 -25.86 -13.86
N ALA A 23 7.81 -26.86 -12.97
CA ALA A 23 6.54 -27.26 -12.35
C ALA A 23 5.96 -26.18 -11.41
N ILE A 24 6.82 -25.44 -10.71
CA ILE A 24 6.41 -24.33 -9.84
C ILE A 24 6.02 -23.12 -10.70
N ALA A 25 6.83 -22.77 -11.70
CA ALA A 25 6.53 -21.66 -12.61
C ALA A 25 5.14 -21.83 -13.28
N ARG A 26 4.80 -23.03 -13.73
CA ARG A 26 3.48 -23.32 -14.35
C ARG A 26 2.30 -23.23 -13.40
N LYS A 27 2.50 -23.33 -12.10
CA LYS A 27 1.47 -23.22 -11.06
C LYS A 27 1.32 -21.80 -10.52
N THR A 28 2.20 -20.90 -10.92
CA THR A 28 2.23 -19.52 -10.44
C THR A 28 1.41 -18.60 -11.34
N SER A 29 0.55 -17.80 -10.74
CA SER A 29 -0.27 -16.81 -11.42
C SER A 29 -0.20 -15.47 -10.70
N TYR A 30 0.04 -14.38 -11.45
CA TYR A 30 -0.07 -13.02 -10.94
C TYR A 30 -1.50 -12.52 -11.10
N THR A 31 -2.08 -11.99 -10.03
CA THR A 31 -3.50 -11.62 -10.02
C THR A 31 -3.75 -10.15 -10.34
N GLY A 32 -2.76 -9.28 -10.18
CA GLY A 32 -2.94 -7.84 -10.05
C GLY A 32 -3.19 -7.45 -8.60
N TYR A 33 -3.19 -6.13 -8.33
CA TYR A 33 -3.46 -5.60 -7.00
C TYR A 33 -4.96 -5.70 -6.66
N LEU A 34 -5.26 -5.92 -5.37
CA LEU A 34 -6.63 -6.02 -4.90
C LEU A 34 -7.26 -4.62 -4.79
N ARG A 35 -8.24 -4.34 -5.63
CA ARG A 35 -8.99 -3.08 -5.57
C ARG A 35 -9.67 -2.93 -4.21
N ARG A 36 -9.51 -1.76 -3.61
CA ARG A 36 -10.19 -1.36 -2.38
C ARG A 36 -11.39 -0.47 -2.70
N ALA A 37 -12.34 -0.45 -1.78
CA ALA A 37 -13.50 0.43 -1.84
C ALA A 37 -13.81 0.92 -0.42
N VAL A 38 -14.29 2.14 -0.31
CA VAL A 38 -14.87 2.62 0.95
C VAL A 38 -16.11 1.78 1.24
N ARG A 39 -16.23 1.26 2.45
CA ARG A 39 -17.40 0.44 2.85
C ARG A 39 -18.66 1.30 2.86
N ASN A 40 -19.69 0.86 2.14
CA ASN A 40 -21.01 1.47 2.21
C ASN A 40 -21.54 1.41 3.65
N GLY A 41 -21.86 2.55 4.26
CA GLY A 41 -22.32 2.63 5.65
C GLY A 41 -21.19 2.84 6.69
N ALA A 42 -19.90 2.87 6.31
CA ALA A 42 -18.97 3.70 7.03
C ALA A 42 -19.53 5.12 6.87
N ALA A 43 -20.21 5.62 7.90
CA ALA A 43 -20.52 7.02 7.96
C ALA A 43 -19.18 7.73 7.72
N THR A 44 -19.07 8.42 6.60
CA THR A 44 -18.18 9.56 6.56
C THR A 44 -18.71 10.39 7.69
N LEU A 45 -18.02 10.31 8.81
CA LEU A 45 -18.36 11.12 9.96
C LEU A 45 -18.13 12.55 9.47
N ASP A 46 -19.19 13.18 8.95
CA ASP A 46 -19.17 14.62 8.64
C ASP A 46 -18.76 15.44 9.87
N ALA A 47 -18.74 14.79 11.04
CA ALA A 47 -18.32 15.35 12.30
C ALA A 47 -16.81 15.25 12.58
N ASP A 48 -16.05 14.36 11.87
CA ASP A 48 -14.66 14.04 12.22
C ASP A 48 -13.70 14.06 11.00
N LYS A 49 -14.04 14.77 9.91
CA LYS A 49 -13.09 14.99 8.82
C LYS A 49 -11.96 15.87 9.33
N PRO A 50 -10.69 15.42 9.20
CA PRO A 50 -9.55 16.28 9.51
C PRO A 50 -9.69 17.57 8.68
N PHE A 51 -9.51 18.72 9.32
CA PHE A 51 -9.55 20.03 8.66
C PHE A 51 -10.89 20.37 7.94
N GLY A 52 -12.00 19.67 8.22
CA GLY A 52 -13.30 19.90 7.56
C GLY A 52 -13.24 19.69 6.05
N ASP A 53 -13.61 20.68 5.24
CA ASP A 53 -13.56 20.60 3.77
C ASP A 53 -12.20 20.99 3.16
N GLN A 54 -11.22 21.33 3.99
CA GLN A 54 -9.88 21.68 3.50
C GLN A 54 -9.14 20.42 3.03
N PRO A 55 -8.51 20.44 1.84
CA PRO A 55 -7.69 19.32 1.38
C PRO A 55 -6.48 19.12 2.30
N TYR A 56 -6.13 17.88 2.58
CA TYR A 56 -5.01 17.52 3.45
C TYR A 56 -4.12 16.45 2.82
N ILE A 57 -2.89 16.33 3.31
CA ILE A 57 -1.97 15.23 3.01
C ILE A 57 -2.10 14.17 4.10
N MET A 58 -2.47 12.95 3.71
CA MET A 58 -2.48 11.80 4.60
C MET A 58 -1.08 11.25 4.79
N VAL A 59 -0.63 11.06 6.04
CA VAL A 59 0.68 10.50 6.37
C VAL A 59 0.49 9.21 7.16
N THR A 60 0.87 8.06 6.62
CA THR A 60 0.65 6.77 7.27
C THR A 60 1.74 5.74 6.99
N ALA A 61 2.16 5.01 8.01
CA ALA A 61 3.01 3.83 7.87
C ALA A 61 2.22 2.55 7.53
N GLY A 62 0.88 2.63 7.52
CA GLY A 62 0.01 1.45 7.47
C GLY A 62 0.00 0.72 8.82
N GLY A 63 -0.05 -0.61 8.79
CA GLY A 63 -0.07 -1.43 10.02
C GLY A 63 1.29 -1.72 10.64
N GLY A 64 2.40 -1.17 10.11
CA GLY A 64 3.75 -1.43 10.61
C GLY A 64 4.18 -0.55 11.78
N GLY A 65 5.05 -1.04 12.66
CA GLY A 65 5.64 -0.28 13.77
C GLY A 65 6.93 0.47 13.40
N ASP A 66 7.31 0.52 12.14
CA ASP A 66 8.61 0.99 11.64
C ASP A 66 8.56 2.35 10.90
N GLY A 67 7.49 3.13 11.12
CA GLY A 67 7.26 4.42 10.48
C GLY A 67 8.00 5.63 11.06
N GLU A 68 8.76 5.48 12.13
CA GLU A 68 9.38 6.56 12.90
C GLU A 68 10.14 7.57 12.02
N LEU A 69 11.05 7.10 11.20
CA LEU A 69 11.89 7.97 10.36
C LEU A 69 11.06 8.77 9.34
N MET A 70 10.06 8.15 8.73
CA MET A 70 9.16 8.83 7.80
C MET A 70 8.32 9.89 8.51
N PHE A 71 7.72 9.54 9.66
CA PHE A 71 6.92 10.49 10.46
C PHE A 71 7.77 11.67 10.93
N ASP A 72 8.95 11.40 11.46
CA ASP A 72 9.89 12.46 11.88
C ASP A 72 10.27 13.38 10.71
N TRP A 73 10.57 12.81 9.55
CA TRP A 73 10.98 13.59 8.39
C TRP A 73 9.87 14.50 7.88
N VAL A 74 8.63 13.99 7.76
CA VAL A 74 7.47 14.80 7.40
C VAL A 74 7.21 15.88 8.45
N LEU A 75 7.22 15.52 9.72
CA LEU A 75 6.94 16.47 10.80
C LEU A 75 7.97 17.60 10.87
N ARG A 76 9.27 17.30 10.70
CA ARG A 76 10.32 18.34 10.60
C ARG A 76 10.11 19.28 9.41
N ALA A 77 9.52 18.81 8.32
CA ALA A 77 9.18 19.69 7.20
C ALA A 77 8.11 20.71 7.60
N TYR A 78 7.09 20.32 8.36
CA TYR A 78 6.07 21.24 8.87
C TYR A 78 6.57 22.15 10.00
N GLU A 79 7.42 21.66 10.88
CA GLU A 79 8.02 22.44 11.98
C GLU A 79 8.94 23.57 11.47
N ASN A 80 9.64 23.35 10.37
CA ASN A 80 10.65 24.28 9.85
C ASN A 80 10.17 25.12 8.65
N ASP A 81 8.99 24.80 8.11
CA ASP A 81 8.41 25.50 6.96
C ASP A 81 6.93 25.79 7.18
N SER A 82 6.66 26.92 7.80
CA SER A 82 5.29 27.40 8.06
C SER A 82 4.49 27.74 6.78
N ALA A 83 5.15 27.78 5.63
CA ALA A 83 4.53 28.06 4.34
C ALA A 83 4.03 26.79 3.60
N GLN A 84 3.91 25.65 4.29
CA GLN A 84 3.30 24.46 3.69
C GLN A 84 1.82 24.74 3.35
N PRO A 85 1.43 24.64 2.06
CA PRO A 85 0.12 25.12 1.61
C PRO A 85 -1.02 24.16 1.96
N VAL A 86 -0.72 22.91 2.29
CA VAL A 86 -1.70 21.85 2.56
C VAL A 86 -1.39 21.26 3.94
N PRO A 87 -2.37 21.18 4.85
CA PRO A 87 -2.20 20.58 6.16
C PRO A 87 -1.92 19.08 6.07
N ALA A 88 -1.36 18.50 7.13
CA ALA A 88 -1.08 17.08 7.21
C ALA A 88 -1.90 16.38 8.31
N PHE A 89 -2.43 15.21 7.98
CA PHE A 89 -3.08 14.32 8.91
C PHE A 89 -2.27 13.04 9.10
N PHE A 90 -1.77 12.84 10.31
CA PHE A 90 -0.94 11.68 10.66
C PHE A 90 -1.81 10.56 11.22
N MET A 91 -1.68 9.36 10.65
CA MET A 91 -2.19 8.13 11.24
C MET A 91 -1.02 7.19 11.51
N PHE A 92 -0.69 7.03 12.80
CA PHE A 92 0.50 6.29 13.21
C PHE A 92 0.38 4.78 13.01
N GLY A 93 -0.82 4.24 13.22
CA GLY A 93 -1.08 2.80 13.16
C GLY A 93 -0.91 2.11 14.53
N PRO A 94 -1.48 0.89 14.66
CA PRO A 94 -1.62 0.24 15.98
C PRO A 94 -0.33 -0.36 16.52
N PHE A 95 0.74 -0.43 15.72
CA PHE A 95 1.99 -1.10 16.11
C PHE A 95 3.17 -0.13 16.28
N LEU A 96 2.96 1.17 16.14
CA LEU A 96 3.99 2.15 16.50
C LEU A 96 4.14 2.19 18.02
N ASP A 97 5.37 2.32 18.50
CA ASP A 97 5.69 2.40 19.92
C ASP A 97 4.89 3.55 20.58
N PRO A 98 4.17 3.30 21.70
CA PRO A 98 3.37 4.30 22.39
C PRO A 98 4.17 5.54 22.85
N ASP A 99 5.44 5.36 23.21
CA ASP A 99 6.30 6.48 23.60
C ASP A 99 6.61 7.38 22.39
N LEU A 100 6.84 6.78 21.21
CA LEU A 100 6.99 7.54 19.96
C LEU A 100 5.69 8.25 19.57
N VAL A 101 4.54 7.58 19.69
CA VAL A 101 3.23 8.21 19.45
C VAL A 101 3.06 9.44 20.33
N SER A 102 3.39 9.34 21.63
CA SER A 102 3.29 10.44 22.58
C SER A 102 4.25 11.59 22.23
N GLN A 103 5.48 11.29 21.82
CA GLN A 103 6.45 12.27 21.38
C GLN A 103 6.00 13.01 20.11
N PHE A 104 5.50 12.29 19.09
CA PHE A 104 4.98 12.92 17.88
C PHE A 104 3.75 13.76 18.17
N ALA A 105 2.80 13.26 18.96
CA ALA A 105 1.60 14.00 19.34
C ALA A 105 1.95 15.32 20.06
N ALA A 106 2.94 15.32 20.96
CA ALA A 106 3.41 16.53 21.65
C ALA A 106 4.06 17.55 20.70
N ARG A 107 4.71 17.12 19.62
CA ARG A 107 5.23 17.99 18.58
C ARG A 107 4.11 18.55 17.70
N ILE A 108 3.18 17.70 17.27
CA ILE A 108 2.03 18.06 16.46
C ILE A 108 1.14 19.11 17.16
N ALA A 109 0.91 18.98 18.47
CA ALA A 109 0.12 19.92 19.26
C ALA A 109 0.65 21.38 19.25
N ARG A 110 1.84 21.63 18.71
CA ARG A 110 2.43 22.97 18.55
C ARG A 110 2.24 23.56 17.15
N LEU A 111 1.56 22.84 16.27
CA LEU A 111 1.38 23.19 14.86
C LEU A 111 -0.11 23.35 14.56
N ASP A 112 -0.49 24.46 13.93
CA ASP A 112 -1.90 24.75 13.62
C ASP A 112 -2.42 23.99 12.38
N ASN A 113 -1.51 23.46 11.55
CA ASN A 113 -1.81 22.83 10.28
C ASN A 113 -1.43 21.34 10.25
N VAL A 114 -1.32 20.69 11.41
CA VAL A 114 -1.04 19.27 11.53
C VAL A 114 -1.95 18.65 12.60
N GLU A 115 -2.62 17.58 12.26
CA GLU A 115 -3.42 16.78 13.18
C GLU A 115 -2.97 15.32 13.16
N SER A 116 -3.35 14.55 14.19
CA SER A 116 -3.01 13.14 14.25
C SER A 116 -4.04 12.29 14.97
N VAL A 117 -4.07 11.02 14.57
CA VAL A 117 -4.77 9.95 15.26
C VAL A 117 -3.83 8.73 15.37
N THR A 118 -3.97 7.98 16.45
CA THR A 118 -3.16 6.75 16.60
C THR A 118 -3.64 5.68 15.65
N PHE A 119 -4.96 5.48 15.56
CA PHE A 119 -5.57 4.46 14.71
C PHE A 119 -6.99 4.87 14.35
N ASP A 120 -7.41 4.56 13.13
CA ASP A 120 -8.79 4.64 12.67
C ASP A 120 -9.25 3.29 12.13
N THR A 121 -10.53 2.99 12.28
CA THR A 121 -11.15 1.75 11.78
C THR A 121 -11.50 1.83 10.29
N HIS A 122 -11.48 3.03 9.71
CA HIS A 122 -11.85 3.31 8.32
C HIS A 122 -10.77 4.14 7.58
N PRO A 123 -9.51 3.68 7.55
CA PRO A 123 -8.41 4.40 6.91
C PRO A 123 -8.67 4.64 5.41
N GLU A 124 -9.50 3.80 4.78
CA GLU A 124 -9.89 3.93 3.38
C GLU A 124 -10.60 5.25 3.08
N ALA A 125 -11.46 5.72 3.99
CA ALA A 125 -12.17 6.99 3.82
C ALA A 125 -11.19 8.17 3.88
N LEU A 126 -10.30 8.17 4.88
CA LEU A 126 -9.27 9.19 5.04
C LEU A 126 -8.32 9.27 3.84
N ILE A 127 -7.88 8.12 3.31
CA ILE A 127 -7.04 8.08 2.10
C ILE A 127 -7.84 8.53 0.87
N SER A 128 -9.11 8.14 0.77
CA SER A 128 -9.99 8.52 -0.34
C SER A 128 -10.22 10.03 -0.43
N ASP A 129 -10.22 10.75 0.68
CA ASP A 129 -10.47 12.19 0.74
C ASP A 129 -9.17 13.02 0.69
N ALA A 130 -8.02 12.41 0.88
CA ALA A 130 -6.73 13.10 0.89
C ALA A 130 -6.38 13.72 -0.47
N ALA A 131 -5.75 14.90 -0.47
CA ALA A 131 -5.17 15.52 -1.66
C ALA A 131 -3.89 14.82 -2.13
N GLY A 132 -3.25 14.07 -1.25
CA GLY A 132 -2.08 13.25 -1.52
C GLY A 132 -1.74 12.38 -0.32
N VAL A 133 -0.94 11.34 -0.54
CA VAL A 133 -0.58 10.35 0.49
C VAL A 133 0.93 10.25 0.63
N VAL A 134 1.44 10.35 1.85
CA VAL A 134 2.82 9.97 2.20
C VAL A 134 2.77 8.64 2.93
N ALA A 135 3.47 7.63 2.43
CA ALA A 135 3.43 6.28 3.00
C ALA A 135 4.72 5.49 2.77
N MET A 136 4.88 4.39 3.50
CA MET A 136 6.04 3.50 3.33
C MET A 136 5.94 2.54 2.13
N GLY A 137 4.78 2.41 1.51
CA GLY A 137 4.59 1.52 0.35
C GLY A 137 4.36 0.06 0.70
N GLY A 138 3.79 -0.24 1.86
CA GLY A 138 3.25 -1.56 2.20
C GLY A 138 2.17 -1.98 1.21
N TYR A 139 1.97 -3.30 1.02
CA TYR A 139 1.05 -3.83 0.01
C TYR A 139 -0.37 -3.26 0.11
N ASN A 140 -0.95 -3.24 1.33
CA ASN A 140 -2.32 -2.76 1.53
C ASN A 140 -2.46 -1.27 1.21
N THR A 141 -1.53 -0.44 1.71
CA THR A 141 -1.53 1.01 1.45
C THR A 141 -1.34 1.32 -0.04
N VAL A 142 -0.51 0.53 -0.74
CA VAL A 142 -0.39 0.64 -2.21
C VAL A 142 -1.71 0.30 -2.90
N CYS A 143 -2.43 -0.76 -2.46
CA CYS A 143 -3.76 -1.06 -2.97
C CYS A 143 -4.75 0.10 -2.78
N GLU A 144 -4.72 0.76 -1.64
CA GLU A 144 -5.55 1.92 -1.31
C GLU A 144 -5.21 3.12 -2.19
N ILE A 145 -3.94 3.51 -2.27
CA ILE A 145 -3.44 4.60 -3.11
C ILE A 145 -3.88 4.42 -4.58
N LEU A 146 -3.67 3.23 -5.12
CA LEU A 146 -4.04 2.91 -6.50
C LEU A 146 -5.56 2.90 -6.71
N SER A 147 -6.32 2.37 -5.74
CA SER A 147 -7.77 2.23 -5.84
C SER A 147 -8.52 3.55 -5.72
N PHE A 148 -8.04 4.45 -4.86
CA PHE A 148 -8.62 5.78 -4.64
C PHE A 148 -7.99 6.85 -5.53
N ASP A 149 -7.07 6.44 -6.41
CA ASP A 149 -6.44 7.31 -7.40
C ASP A 149 -5.76 8.54 -6.79
N ARG A 150 -4.99 8.34 -5.71
CA ARG A 150 -4.34 9.45 -5.01
C ARG A 150 -2.89 9.62 -5.43
N PRO A 151 -2.43 10.89 -5.64
CA PRO A 151 -1.01 11.17 -5.76
C PRO A 151 -0.29 10.66 -4.53
N ALA A 152 0.88 10.03 -4.70
CA ALA A 152 1.58 9.46 -3.56
C ALA A 152 3.09 9.72 -3.60
N LEU A 153 3.62 9.98 -2.40
CA LEU A 153 5.03 10.03 -2.09
C LEU A 153 5.37 8.83 -1.20
N ILE A 154 6.16 7.91 -1.71
CA ILE A 154 6.57 6.73 -0.96
C ILE A 154 7.93 6.97 -0.33
N VAL A 155 8.02 6.75 0.97
CA VAL A 155 9.25 6.75 1.77
C VAL A 155 9.47 5.31 2.24
N PRO A 156 10.08 4.45 1.41
CA PRO A 156 10.18 3.04 1.72
C PRO A 156 11.25 2.78 2.78
N ARG A 157 11.05 1.76 3.60
CA ARG A 157 12.16 1.20 4.36
C ARG A 157 13.10 0.43 3.44
N THR A 158 14.39 0.46 3.76
CA THR A 158 15.44 -0.28 3.07
C THR A 158 15.95 -1.46 3.90
N LYS A 159 15.65 -1.48 5.19
CA LYS A 159 16.03 -2.55 6.14
C LYS A 159 14.81 -3.01 6.93
N PRO A 160 14.73 -4.28 7.33
CA PRO A 160 15.60 -5.41 7.02
C PRO A 160 15.31 -6.04 5.63
N ARG A 161 14.27 -5.61 4.92
CA ARG A 161 13.84 -6.16 3.63
C ARG A 161 13.64 -5.04 2.62
N LEU A 162 14.08 -5.28 1.39
CA LEU A 162 13.99 -4.32 0.28
C LEU A 162 12.64 -4.33 -0.46
N GLU A 163 11.66 -5.11 -0.03
CA GLU A 163 10.39 -5.29 -0.75
C GLU A 163 9.68 -3.96 -1.04
N GLN A 164 9.58 -3.08 -0.04
CA GLN A 164 8.94 -1.77 -0.21
C GLN A 164 9.74 -0.88 -1.16
N PHE A 165 11.06 -0.86 -1.01
CA PHE A 165 11.97 -0.10 -1.87
C PHE A 165 11.86 -0.54 -3.33
N LEU A 166 11.97 -1.85 -3.61
CA LEU A 166 11.89 -2.40 -4.96
C LEU A 166 10.54 -2.10 -5.61
N ARG A 167 9.45 -2.27 -4.86
CA ARG A 167 8.11 -1.93 -5.34
C ARG A 167 7.98 -0.44 -5.66
N ALA A 168 8.38 0.42 -4.74
CA ALA A 168 8.30 1.87 -4.91
C ALA A 168 9.16 2.38 -6.07
N SER A 169 10.37 1.82 -6.24
CA SER A 169 11.26 2.13 -7.35
C SER A 169 10.61 1.82 -8.70
N ARG A 170 10.06 0.61 -8.86
CA ARG A 170 9.34 0.23 -10.07
C ARG A 170 8.10 1.08 -10.33
N MET A 171 7.33 1.38 -9.29
CA MET A 171 6.16 2.25 -9.40
C MET A 171 6.55 3.68 -9.80
N GLN A 172 7.68 4.19 -9.31
CA GLN A 172 8.22 5.48 -9.71
C GLN A 172 8.67 5.48 -11.18
N GLU A 173 9.41 4.46 -11.63
CA GLU A 173 9.81 4.29 -13.03
C GLU A 173 8.59 4.28 -13.98
N MET A 174 7.50 3.66 -13.55
CA MET A 174 6.23 3.64 -14.28
C MET A 174 5.44 4.94 -14.18
N GLY A 175 5.82 5.87 -13.32
CA GLY A 175 5.12 7.13 -13.09
C GLY A 175 3.84 7.03 -12.25
N LEU A 176 3.67 5.93 -11.49
CA LEU A 176 2.53 5.69 -10.62
C LEU A 176 2.62 6.43 -9.28
N VAL A 177 3.83 6.65 -8.79
CA VAL A 177 4.13 7.34 -7.52
C VAL A 177 5.44 8.13 -7.64
N LYS A 178 5.73 8.95 -6.63
CA LYS A 178 7.09 9.47 -6.36
C LYS A 178 7.67 8.75 -5.15
N MET A 179 9.00 8.70 -5.08
CA MET A 179 9.72 8.05 -3.99
C MET A 179 10.80 8.99 -3.45
N LEU A 180 10.98 8.99 -2.15
CA LEU A 180 12.15 9.56 -1.47
C LEU A 180 12.80 8.49 -0.60
N VAL A 181 14.11 8.41 -0.68
CA VAL A 181 14.93 7.50 0.14
C VAL A 181 15.65 8.32 1.20
N PRO A 182 15.40 8.06 2.50
CA PRO A 182 15.97 8.87 3.57
C PRO A 182 17.50 8.94 3.54
N GLU A 183 18.17 7.84 3.23
CA GLU A 183 19.64 7.73 3.17
C GLU A 183 20.24 8.59 2.04
N GLU A 184 19.50 8.78 0.94
CA GLU A 184 19.92 9.63 -0.19
C GLU A 184 19.73 11.13 0.09
N ALA A 185 18.87 11.46 1.07
CA ALA A 185 18.56 12.82 1.46
C ALA A 185 19.32 13.28 2.71
N ALA A 186 20.18 12.42 3.28
CA ALA A 186 21.02 12.78 4.42
C ALA A 186 22.12 13.77 3.99
N VAL A 187 22.38 14.79 4.81
CA VAL A 187 23.37 15.84 4.52
C VAL A 187 24.45 15.85 5.60
N GLY A 188 25.71 15.80 5.17
CA GLY A 188 26.88 15.80 6.06
C GLY A 188 26.98 14.56 6.93
N GLU A 189 27.43 14.72 8.17
CA GLU A 189 27.57 13.62 9.16
C GLU A 189 26.24 13.29 9.86
N SER A 190 25.15 14.00 9.54
CA SER A 190 23.82 13.72 10.10
C SER A 190 23.27 12.42 9.54
N SER A 191 22.80 11.56 10.41
CA SER A 191 22.04 10.35 10.01
C SER A 191 20.60 10.66 9.60
N LEU A 192 20.13 11.90 9.80
CA LEU A 192 18.77 12.33 9.49
C LEU A 192 18.70 12.97 8.10
N PRO A 193 17.66 12.67 7.32
CA PRO A 193 17.46 13.28 6.01
C PRO A 193 17.11 14.77 6.11
N ASP A 194 17.50 15.57 5.12
CA ASP A 194 17.22 17.01 5.08
C ASP A 194 15.69 17.25 4.96
N TRP A 195 15.13 17.98 5.91
CA TRP A 195 13.73 18.35 5.92
C TRP A 195 13.29 19.18 4.70
N LYS A 196 14.18 19.95 4.08
CA LYS A 196 13.90 20.78 2.89
C LYS A 196 13.52 19.93 1.69
N VAL A 197 14.11 18.75 1.54
CA VAL A 197 13.79 17.79 0.48
C VAL A 197 12.34 17.34 0.65
N MET A 198 11.96 16.97 1.87
CA MET A 198 10.58 16.58 2.19
C MET A 198 9.61 17.75 2.00
N ALA A 199 9.93 18.93 2.52
CA ALA A 199 9.09 20.12 2.37
C ALA A 199 8.82 20.46 0.90
N THR A 200 9.82 20.35 0.05
CA THR A 200 9.67 20.54 -1.40
C THR A 200 8.77 19.46 -2.03
N ALA A 201 8.96 18.21 -1.65
CA ALA A 201 8.13 17.10 -2.16
C ALA A 201 6.65 17.25 -1.75
N LEU A 202 6.38 17.66 -0.50
CA LEU A 202 5.03 17.89 0.02
C LEU A 202 4.29 18.99 -0.75
N ARG A 203 4.96 20.10 -1.08
CA ARG A 203 4.36 21.19 -1.88
C ARG A 203 3.92 20.72 -3.27
N HIS A 204 4.66 19.80 -3.88
CA HIS A 204 4.37 19.30 -5.22
C HIS A 204 3.42 18.08 -5.20
N LEU A 205 3.23 17.44 -4.05
CA LEU A 205 2.46 16.19 -3.96
C LEU A 205 1.02 16.32 -4.49
N PRO A 206 0.22 17.35 -4.14
CA PRO A 206 -1.14 17.47 -4.63
C PRO A 206 -1.26 17.71 -6.15
N GLN A 207 -0.19 18.20 -6.80
CA GLN A 207 -0.16 18.43 -8.24
C GLN A 207 0.47 17.27 -9.02
N GLN A 208 0.91 16.21 -8.36
CA GLN A 208 1.46 15.04 -9.03
C GLN A 208 0.38 14.33 -9.87
N ARG A 209 0.85 13.69 -10.93
CA ARG A 209 -0.01 12.86 -11.77
C ARG A 209 -0.61 11.73 -10.93
N VAL A 210 -1.93 11.57 -11.00
CA VAL A 210 -2.63 10.46 -10.33
C VAL A 210 -2.37 9.12 -11.03
N PRO A 211 -2.41 7.98 -10.30
CA PRO A 211 -2.11 6.66 -10.86
C PRO A 211 -2.92 6.28 -12.09
N SER A 212 -4.21 6.65 -12.16
CA SER A 212 -5.10 6.33 -13.30
C SER A 212 -4.68 6.96 -14.64
N LYS A 213 -3.83 7.97 -14.61
CA LYS A 213 -3.25 8.55 -15.83
C LYS A 213 -2.15 7.69 -16.44
N VAL A 214 -1.72 6.65 -15.75
CA VAL A 214 -0.74 5.66 -16.23
C VAL A 214 -1.49 4.38 -16.61
N VAL A 215 -1.41 3.98 -17.87
CA VAL A 215 -2.08 2.77 -18.35
C VAL A 215 -1.23 1.55 -18.01
N VAL A 216 -1.67 0.77 -17.03
CA VAL A 216 -1.06 -0.52 -16.66
C VAL A 216 -2.14 -1.60 -16.71
N PRO A 217 -2.17 -2.41 -17.79
CA PRO A 217 -3.21 -3.44 -17.94
C PRO A 217 -3.22 -4.41 -16.77
N GLY A 218 -4.39 -4.66 -16.20
CA GLY A 218 -4.58 -5.61 -15.10
C GLY A 218 -4.13 -5.11 -13.72
N LEU A 219 -3.72 -3.84 -13.58
CA LEU A 219 -3.16 -3.32 -12.32
C LEU A 219 -4.08 -3.58 -11.12
N LEU A 220 -5.36 -3.28 -11.23
CA LEU A 220 -6.36 -3.42 -10.16
C LEU A 220 -7.39 -4.53 -10.41
N ASP A 221 -7.03 -5.53 -11.20
CA ASP A 221 -7.90 -6.67 -11.53
C ASP A 221 -7.81 -7.83 -10.52
N GLY A 222 -7.06 -7.66 -9.44
CA GLY A 222 -6.71 -8.73 -8.50
C GLY A 222 -7.90 -9.53 -8.00
N LEU A 223 -8.94 -8.88 -7.52
CA LEU A 223 -10.13 -9.57 -6.99
C LEU A 223 -10.86 -10.37 -8.08
N ARG A 224 -11.04 -9.78 -9.27
CA ARG A 224 -11.65 -10.45 -10.42
C ARG A 224 -10.86 -11.71 -10.83
N ASN A 225 -9.53 -11.58 -10.89
CA ASN A 225 -8.66 -12.68 -11.26
C ASN A 225 -8.63 -13.79 -10.20
N VAL A 226 -8.61 -13.45 -8.91
CA VAL A 226 -8.72 -14.42 -7.81
C VAL A 226 -10.03 -15.20 -7.91
N ASN A 227 -11.16 -14.53 -8.08
CA ASN A 227 -12.46 -15.19 -8.22
C ASN A 227 -12.45 -16.18 -9.39
N ARG A 228 -11.94 -15.77 -10.56
CA ARG A 228 -11.81 -16.65 -11.73
C ARG A 228 -10.92 -17.87 -11.45
N LEU A 229 -9.80 -17.69 -10.76
CA LEU A 229 -8.89 -18.78 -10.40
C LEU A 229 -9.55 -19.76 -9.43
N VAL A 230 -10.33 -19.26 -8.46
CA VAL A 230 -11.12 -20.10 -7.54
C VAL A 230 -12.13 -20.94 -8.31
N GLU A 231 -12.87 -20.36 -9.26
CA GLU A 231 -13.86 -21.09 -10.08
C GLU A 231 -13.21 -22.20 -10.90
N ILE A 232 -12.06 -21.92 -11.53
CA ILE A 232 -11.28 -22.92 -12.29
C ILE A 232 -10.83 -24.06 -11.37
N ALA A 233 -10.28 -23.75 -10.20
CA ALA A 233 -9.80 -24.73 -9.25
C ALA A 233 -10.95 -25.61 -8.70
N ALA A 234 -12.11 -25.01 -8.41
CA ALA A 234 -13.30 -25.72 -7.96
C ALA A 234 -13.87 -26.63 -9.07
N GLY A 235 -13.88 -26.17 -10.32
CA GLY A 235 -14.31 -26.97 -11.47
C GLY A 235 -13.41 -28.19 -11.69
N ARG A 236 -12.10 -28.04 -11.60
CA ARG A 236 -11.13 -29.15 -11.69
C ARG A 236 -11.34 -30.20 -10.60
N ARG A 237 -11.59 -29.78 -9.36
CA ARG A 237 -11.88 -30.70 -8.25
C ARG A 237 -13.17 -31.51 -8.48
N ARG A 238 -14.25 -30.88 -8.95
CA ARG A 238 -15.50 -31.57 -9.29
C ARG A 238 -15.29 -32.61 -10.40
N ALA A 239 -14.58 -32.27 -11.46
CA ALA A 239 -14.27 -33.20 -12.55
C ALA A 239 -13.44 -34.40 -12.07
N SER A 240 -12.43 -34.18 -11.20
CA SER A 240 -11.63 -35.26 -10.62
C SER A 240 -12.46 -36.20 -9.72
N MET A 241 -13.37 -35.67 -8.92
CA MET A 241 -14.28 -36.49 -8.08
C MET A 241 -15.25 -37.36 -8.95
N HIS A 242 -15.74 -36.84 -10.06
CA HIS A 242 -16.60 -37.61 -10.98
C HIS A 242 -15.86 -38.73 -11.70
N LEU A 243 -14.56 -38.59 -11.97
CA LEU A 243 -13.73 -39.62 -12.56
C LEU A 243 -13.45 -40.76 -11.57
N VAL A 244 -13.11 -40.44 -10.34
CA VAL A 244 -12.87 -41.44 -9.27
C VAL A 244 -14.15 -42.21 -8.91
N GLY A 245 -15.32 -41.56 -8.92
CA GLY A 245 -16.60 -42.21 -8.65
C GLY A 245 -17.07 -43.20 -9.75
N ARG A 246 -16.55 -43.09 -10.98
CA ARG A 246 -16.87 -44.02 -12.07
C ARG A 246 -16.05 -45.30 -12.04
N ASP A 247 -14.82 -45.26 -11.52
CA ASP A 247 -13.97 -46.46 -11.44
C ASP A 247 -14.37 -47.40 -10.29
N THR A 248 -15.11 -46.94 -9.30
CA THR A 248 -15.57 -47.76 -8.17
C THR A 248 -16.88 -48.52 -8.43
N THR A 249 -17.61 -48.25 -9.53
CA THR A 249 -18.88 -48.91 -9.87
C THR A 249 -18.73 -50.05 -10.92
N GLY A 250 -17.50 -50.32 -11.39
CA GLY A 250 -17.21 -51.29 -12.47
C GLY A 250 -16.85 -52.72 -12.02
N GLN A 251 -16.81 -53.05 -10.72
CA GLN A 251 -16.44 -54.38 -10.23
C GLN A 251 -17.51 -55.02 -9.33
N GLN A 252 -18.68 -55.27 -9.83
CA GLN A 252 -19.59 -56.23 -9.24
C GLN A 252 -20.59 -56.75 -10.31
N THR A 253 -20.14 -57.69 -11.14
CA THR A 253 -21.02 -58.74 -11.72
C THR A 253 -20.14 -59.81 -12.36
N GLY A 254 -20.14 -60.97 -11.78
CA GLY A 254 -19.64 -62.17 -12.47
C GLY A 254 -19.09 -63.25 -11.53
N HIS A 255 -19.98 -63.92 -10.79
CA HIS A 255 -19.80 -65.32 -10.43
C HIS A 255 -21.15 -65.89 -10.04
N SER A 256 -21.71 -66.65 -10.96
CA SER A 256 -22.62 -67.77 -10.71
C SER A 256 -22.29 -68.86 -11.68
#